data_1e938f7485f5c80e379542e55fb634d9
#
_entry.id   1e938f7485f5c80e379542e55fb634d9
#
_cell.length_a   1.000
_cell.length_b   1.000
_cell.length_c   1.000
_cell.angle_alpha   90.00
_cell.angle_beta   90.00
_cell.angle_gamma   90.00
#
_symmetry.space_group_name_H-M   'P 1'
#
loop_
_entity.id
_entity.type
_entity.pdbx_description
1 polymer ?
#
loop_
_entity_poly.entity_id
_entity_poly.type
_entity_poly.pdbx_seq_one_letter_code
_entity_poly.pdbx_strand_id
1 'polypeptide(L)'
;VAPMKTRGALRTDWRACAVASYLWGMVSRATPPQGTRHDVFDWLETALDDLAARGGSSAVLCWQELRLLGLLGLAPRLRACAACGASPGDAEAAFSASEGIWRCSRCQRATPLRDPIWT
;
A
#
# COMPACT_ATOMS: atom_id res chain seq x y z
N VAL A 1 -24.00 -6.41 -23.08
CA VAL A 1 -23.53 -5.49 -22.01
C VAL A 1 -23.32 -6.31 -20.75
N ALA A 2 -22.11 -6.37 -20.26
CA ALA A 2 -21.84 -7.03 -18.99
C ALA A 2 -22.55 -6.26 -17.85
N PRO A 3 -23.28 -6.94 -16.95
CA PRO A 3 -23.94 -6.28 -15.84
C PRO A 3 -22.89 -5.59 -14.93
N MET A 4 -23.16 -4.36 -14.52
CA MET A 4 -22.36 -3.67 -13.52
C MET A 4 -22.34 -4.48 -12.23
N LYS A 5 -21.14 -4.76 -11.71
CA LYS A 5 -20.99 -5.40 -10.40
C LYS A 5 -21.52 -4.46 -9.31
N THR A 6 -22.57 -4.88 -8.62
CA THR A 6 -23.05 -4.18 -7.43
C THR A 6 -22.36 -4.76 -6.21
N ARG A 7 -21.53 -3.97 -5.58
CA ARG A 7 -20.82 -4.36 -4.33
C ARG A 7 -21.66 -3.94 -3.14
N GLY A 8 -22.75 -4.65 -2.89
CA GLY A 8 -23.72 -4.32 -1.84
C GLY A 8 -23.11 -4.25 -0.45
N ALA A 9 -22.10 -5.09 -0.14
CA ALA A 9 -21.41 -5.08 1.12
C ALA A 9 -20.71 -3.74 1.43
N LEU A 10 -20.29 -2.99 0.42
CA LEU A 10 -19.68 -1.66 0.63
C LEU A 10 -20.69 -0.62 1.13
N ARG A 11 -21.97 -0.86 0.95
CA ARG A 11 -23.04 0.04 1.42
C ARG A 11 -23.42 -0.20 2.87
N THR A 12 -23.19 -1.40 3.39
CA THR A 12 -23.59 -1.83 4.72
C THR A 12 -22.44 -1.79 5.73
N ASP A 13 -21.20 -1.88 5.25
CA ASP A 13 -20.00 -1.78 6.07
C ASP A 13 -19.36 -0.38 5.91
N TRP A 14 -19.51 0.46 6.91
CA TRP A 14 -18.99 1.83 6.88
C TRP A 14 -17.44 1.89 6.79
N ARG A 15 -16.75 0.90 7.37
CA ARG A 15 -15.27 0.81 7.29
C ARG A 15 -14.83 0.49 5.87
N ALA A 16 -15.47 -0.50 5.25
CA ALA A 16 -15.21 -0.84 3.86
C ALA A 16 -15.52 0.35 2.92
N CYS A 17 -16.60 1.07 3.17
CA CYS A 17 -16.95 2.28 2.43
C CYS A 17 -15.90 3.39 2.61
N ALA A 18 -15.43 3.61 3.83
CA ALA A 18 -14.40 4.62 4.12
C ALA A 18 -13.08 4.28 3.43
N VAL A 19 -12.63 3.02 3.48
CA VAL A 19 -11.43 2.55 2.79
C VAL A 19 -11.59 2.68 1.26
N ALA A 20 -12.72 2.28 0.70
CA ALA A 20 -13.00 2.41 -0.72
C ALA A 20 -12.92 3.88 -1.19
N SER A 21 -13.50 4.79 -0.42
CA SER A 21 -13.44 6.24 -0.71
C SER A 21 -12.02 6.79 -0.64
N TYR A 22 -11.23 6.33 0.32
CA TYR A 22 -9.83 6.69 0.45
C TYR A 22 -9.00 6.19 -0.74
N LEU A 23 -9.15 4.92 -1.13
CA LEU A 23 -8.46 4.35 -2.30
C LEU A 23 -8.84 5.07 -3.60
N TRP A 24 -10.10 5.41 -3.76
CA TRP A 24 -10.55 6.23 -4.90
C TRP A 24 -9.87 7.60 -4.93
N GLY A 25 -9.79 8.27 -3.78
CA GLY A 25 -9.10 9.56 -3.65
C GLY A 25 -7.60 9.47 -3.98
N MET A 26 -6.94 8.37 -3.62
CA MET A 26 -5.54 8.13 -4.00
C MET A 26 -5.38 7.97 -5.51
N VAL A 27 -6.21 7.15 -6.14
CA VAL A 27 -6.20 6.92 -7.59
C VAL A 27 -6.43 8.23 -8.35
N SER A 28 -7.43 9.00 -7.92
CA SER A 28 -7.78 10.27 -8.57
C SER A 28 -6.64 11.30 -8.54
N ARG A 29 -5.79 11.25 -7.51
CA ARG A 29 -4.61 12.12 -7.40
C ARG A 29 -3.38 11.57 -8.12
N ALA A 30 -3.26 10.24 -8.19
CA ALA A 30 -2.12 9.56 -8.80
C ALA A 30 -2.25 9.43 -10.32
N THR A 31 -3.45 9.56 -10.86
CA THR A 31 -3.72 9.41 -12.30
C THR A 31 -3.86 10.80 -12.95
N PRO A 32 -3.04 11.13 -13.94
CA PRO A 32 -3.18 12.40 -14.65
C PRO A 32 -4.51 12.44 -15.45
N PRO A 33 -5.11 13.63 -15.62
CA PRO A 33 -6.42 13.78 -16.25
C PRO A 33 -6.50 13.28 -17.70
N GLN A 34 -5.38 13.09 -18.36
CA GLN A 34 -5.27 12.72 -19.78
C GLN A 34 -4.52 11.41 -19.99
N GLY A 35 -4.75 10.41 -19.18
CA GLY A 35 -4.11 9.12 -19.36
C GLY A 35 -4.99 7.99 -18.88
N THR A 36 -5.24 7.01 -19.74
CA THR A 36 -5.94 5.80 -19.34
C THR A 36 -4.93 4.80 -18.77
N ARG A 37 -4.93 4.64 -17.46
CA ARG A 37 -4.13 3.62 -16.76
C ARG A 37 -5.03 2.41 -16.50
N HIS A 38 -5.09 1.48 -17.44
CA HIS A 38 -5.88 0.25 -17.30
C HIS A 38 -5.43 -0.61 -16.11
N ASP A 39 -4.14 -0.67 -15.84
CA ASP A 39 -3.56 -1.41 -14.71
C ASP A 39 -4.04 -0.87 -13.36
N VAL A 40 -4.13 0.44 -13.20
CA VAL A 40 -4.64 1.07 -11.98
C VAL A 40 -6.15 0.87 -11.83
N PHE A 41 -6.87 0.90 -12.94
CA PHE A 41 -8.31 0.63 -12.94
C PHE A 41 -8.60 -0.83 -12.55
N ASP A 42 -7.89 -1.79 -13.14
CA ASP A 42 -8.02 -3.21 -12.81
C ASP A 42 -7.65 -3.47 -11.34
N TRP A 43 -6.60 -2.80 -10.84
CA TRP A 43 -6.26 -2.85 -9.42
C TRP A 43 -7.40 -2.33 -8.55
N LEU A 44 -8.01 -1.20 -8.90
CA LEU A 44 -9.10 -0.61 -8.13
C LEU A 44 -10.32 -1.55 -8.07
N GLU A 45 -10.69 -2.15 -9.21
CA GLU A 45 -11.76 -3.15 -9.23
C GLU A 45 -11.48 -4.31 -8.29
N THR A 46 -10.27 -4.87 -8.35
CA THR A 46 -9.86 -5.96 -7.47
C THR A 46 -9.85 -5.53 -6.00
N ALA A 47 -9.39 -4.32 -5.71
CA ALA A 47 -9.36 -3.78 -4.35
C ALA A 47 -10.78 -3.61 -3.78
N LEU A 48 -11.73 -3.15 -4.59
CA LEU A 48 -13.12 -3.03 -4.18
C LEU A 48 -13.78 -4.39 -3.95
N ASP A 49 -13.44 -5.40 -4.77
CA ASP A 49 -13.89 -6.78 -4.57
C ASP A 49 -13.35 -7.36 -3.27
N ASP A 50 -12.06 -7.14 -2.97
CA ASP A 50 -11.44 -7.56 -1.70
C ASP A 50 -12.10 -6.89 -0.48
N LEU A 51 -12.38 -5.60 -0.57
CA LEU A 51 -13.07 -4.87 0.49
C LEU A 51 -14.49 -5.41 0.72
N ALA A 52 -15.22 -5.71 -0.34
CA ALA A 52 -16.55 -6.28 -0.25
C ALA A 52 -16.54 -7.68 0.41
N ALA A 53 -15.49 -8.47 0.17
CA ALA A 53 -15.35 -9.81 0.71
C ALA A 53 -14.76 -9.86 2.12
N ARG A 54 -13.79 -8.99 2.44
CA ARG A 54 -12.97 -9.05 3.66
C ARG A 54 -13.24 -7.92 4.66
N GLY A 55 -13.96 -6.90 4.24
CA GLY A 55 -14.19 -5.68 5.03
C GLY A 55 -13.01 -4.69 5.03
N GLY A 56 -13.19 -3.57 5.70
CA GLY A 56 -12.25 -2.45 5.74
C GLY A 56 -11.28 -2.51 6.92
N SER A 57 -10.55 -3.59 7.10
CA SER A 57 -9.51 -3.68 8.13
C SER A 57 -8.24 -2.90 7.74
N SER A 58 -7.43 -2.53 8.74
CA SER A 58 -6.13 -1.88 8.51
C SER A 58 -5.20 -2.74 7.67
N ALA A 59 -5.24 -4.06 7.82
CA ALA A 59 -4.43 -4.99 7.04
C ALA A 59 -4.82 -4.97 5.56
N VAL A 60 -6.11 -4.96 5.26
CA VAL A 60 -6.60 -4.85 3.88
C VAL A 60 -6.21 -3.51 3.27
N LEU A 61 -6.34 -2.41 4.03
CA LEU A 61 -5.91 -1.09 3.58
C LEU A 61 -4.42 -1.07 3.23
N CYS A 62 -3.55 -1.47 4.17
CA CYS A 62 -2.10 -1.51 3.94
C CYS A 62 -1.72 -2.37 2.73
N TRP A 63 -2.36 -3.53 2.57
CA TRP A 63 -2.12 -4.40 1.43
C TRP A 63 -2.45 -3.72 0.10
N GLN A 64 -3.60 -3.05 0.03
CA GLN A 64 -4.00 -2.34 -1.19
C GLN A 64 -3.11 -1.14 -1.50
N GLU A 65 -2.67 -0.40 -0.47
CA GLU A 65 -1.71 0.70 -0.63
C GLU A 65 -0.37 0.20 -1.19
N LEU A 66 0.17 -0.88 -0.64
CA LEU A 66 1.44 -1.46 -1.12
C LEU A 66 1.32 -1.94 -2.58
N ARG A 67 0.20 -2.53 -2.95
CA ARG A 67 -0.05 -2.93 -4.35
C ARG A 67 -0.12 -1.73 -5.28
N LEU A 68 -0.81 -0.67 -4.88
CA LEU A 68 -0.87 0.57 -5.67
C LEU A 68 0.52 1.20 -5.83
N LEU A 69 1.29 1.29 -4.74
CA LEU A 69 2.67 1.79 -4.81
C LEU A 69 3.53 0.96 -5.77
N GLY A 70 3.33 -0.36 -5.80
CA GLY A 70 3.99 -1.25 -6.76
C GLY A 70 3.66 -0.90 -8.22
N LEU A 71 2.39 -0.65 -8.53
CA LEU A 71 1.94 -0.25 -9.87
C LEU A 71 2.49 1.11 -10.29
N LEU A 72 2.66 2.02 -9.33
CA LEU A 72 3.21 3.36 -9.58
C LEU A 72 4.75 3.38 -9.64
N GLY A 73 5.41 2.24 -9.42
CA GLY A 73 6.87 2.16 -9.38
C GLY A 73 7.50 2.71 -8.11
N LEU A 74 6.70 2.90 -7.05
CA LEU A 74 7.10 3.50 -5.77
C LEU A 74 7.14 2.49 -4.62
N ALA A 75 7.19 1.19 -4.93
CA ALA A 75 7.18 0.14 -3.92
C ALA A 75 8.38 0.26 -2.97
N PRO A 76 8.17 0.28 -1.64
CA PRO A 76 9.25 0.32 -0.69
C PRO A 76 10.03 -1.00 -0.69
N ARG A 77 11.33 -0.93 -0.40
CA ARG A 77 12.20 -2.11 -0.29
C ARG A 77 12.09 -2.71 1.11
N LEU A 78 11.17 -3.65 1.29
CA LEU A 78 10.87 -4.25 2.60
C LEU A 78 11.51 -5.62 2.82
N ARG A 79 12.06 -6.27 1.79
CA ARG A 79 12.54 -7.65 1.86
C ARG A 79 13.93 -7.83 2.45
N ALA A 80 14.76 -6.78 2.42
CA ALA A 80 16.13 -6.86 2.88
C ALA A 80 16.60 -5.52 3.42
N CYS A 81 17.52 -5.57 4.41
CA CYS A 81 18.20 -4.37 4.87
C CYS A 81 18.92 -3.68 3.72
N ALA A 82 18.70 -2.39 3.55
CA ALA A 82 19.27 -1.62 2.44
C ALA A 82 20.81 -1.54 2.45
N ALA A 83 21.42 -1.78 3.59
CA ALA A 83 22.87 -1.71 3.73
C ALA A 83 23.58 -3.07 3.68
N CYS A 84 23.07 -4.09 4.38
CA CYS A 84 23.75 -5.39 4.48
C CYS A 84 22.99 -6.55 3.81
N GLY A 85 21.79 -6.33 3.31
CA GLY A 85 20.98 -7.36 2.67
C GLY A 85 20.36 -8.39 3.62
N ALA A 86 20.48 -8.23 4.93
CA ALA A 86 19.89 -9.14 5.90
C ALA A 86 18.35 -9.16 5.77
N SER A 87 17.75 -10.34 5.93
CA SER A 87 16.29 -10.49 5.94
C SER A 87 15.68 -9.83 7.18
N PRO A 88 14.44 -9.33 7.08
CA PRO A 88 13.72 -8.89 8.27
C PRO A 88 13.56 -10.05 9.25
N GLY A 89 13.76 -9.76 10.53
CA GLY A 89 13.58 -10.70 11.64
C GLY A 89 12.82 -10.01 12.77
N ASP A 90 12.78 -10.65 13.93
CA ASP A 90 12.11 -10.09 15.12
C ASP A 90 12.92 -8.99 15.83
N ALA A 91 14.10 -8.64 15.31
CA ALA A 91 14.92 -7.58 15.86
C ALA A 91 14.44 -6.19 15.41
N GLU A 92 14.69 -5.20 16.24
CA GLU A 92 14.41 -3.79 15.92
C GLU A 92 14.97 -3.39 14.55
N ALA A 93 14.17 -2.72 13.78
CA ALA A 93 14.52 -2.18 12.48
C ALA A 93 14.08 -0.72 12.38
N ALA A 94 14.82 0.08 11.63
CA ALA A 94 14.44 1.45 11.31
C ALA A 94 13.97 1.53 9.87
N PHE A 95 12.85 2.18 9.64
CA PHE A 95 12.27 2.42 8.32
C PHE A 95 12.23 3.91 8.01
N SER A 96 12.61 4.29 6.80
CA SER A 96 12.44 5.65 6.29
C SER A 96 11.36 5.68 5.22
N ALA A 97 10.27 6.39 5.50
CA ALA A 97 9.17 6.56 4.53
C ALA A 97 9.61 7.41 3.33
N SER A 98 10.45 8.40 3.54
CA SER A 98 10.95 9.28 2.46
C SER A 98 11.88 8.55 1.48
N GLU A 99 12.65 7.57 1.97
CA GLU A 99 13.58 6.78 1.17
C GLU A 99 12.97 5.44 0.71
N GLY A 100 11.87 4.99 1.34
CA GLY A 100 11.20 3.72 1.05
C GLY A 100 12.07 2.49 1.35
N ILE A 101 12.96 2.59 2.34
CA ILE A 101 13.90 1.54 2.73
C ILE A 101 13.94 1.34 4.24
N TRP A 102 14.42 0.18 4.67
CA TRP A 102 14.69 -0.08 6.08
C TRP A 102 16.13 -0.53 6.30
N ARG A 103 16.60 -0.40 7.53
CA ARG A 103 17.89 -0.90 8.00
C ARG A 103 17.74 -1.65 9.30
N CYS A 104 18.50 -2.73 9.45
CA CYS A 104 18.63 -3.43 10.72
C CYS A 104 19.30 -2.52 11.77
N SER A 105 19.12 -2.81 13.04
CA SER A 105 19.65 -2.00 14.16
C SER A 105 21.15 -1.75 14.07
N ARG A 106 21.91 -2.73 13.60
CA ARG A 106 23.37 -2.61 13.41
C ARG A 106 23.73 -1.58 12.33
N CYS A 107 23.10 -1.67 11.16
CA CYS A 107 23.36 -0.76 10.04
C CYS A 107 22.82 0.63 10.29
N GLN A 108 21.70 0.75 11.01
CA GLN A 108 21.15 2.02 11.40
C GLN A 108 22.07 2.80 12.34
N ARG A 109 22.76 2.11 13.27
CA ARG A 109 23.76 2.74 14.14
C ARG A 109 24.99 3.20 13.38
N ALA A 110 25.41 2.44 12.35
CA ALA A 110 26.58 2.79 11.53
C ALA A 110 26.31 3.95 10.57
N THR A 111 25.14 3.95 9.92
CA THR A 111 24.74 4.97 8.95
C THR A 111 23.25 5.22 9.09
N PRO A 112 22.83 6.22 9.88
CA PRO A 112 21.42 6.49 10.13
C PRO A 112 20.62 6.83 8.87
N LEU A 113 19.37 6.36 8.81
CA LEU A 113 18.38 6.80 7.84
C LEU A 113 17.89 8.21 8.16
N ARG A 114 17.35 8.90 7.17
CA ARG A 114 16.60 10.13 7.39
C ARG A 114 15.23 9.78 7.98
N ASP A 115 14.82 10.54 8.99
CA ASP A 115 13.51 10.44 9.64
C ASP A 115 13.09 8.98 9.94
N PRO A 116 13.90 8.22 10.71
CA PRO A 116 13.62 6.82 10.94
C PRO A 116 12.40 6.62 11.84
N ILE A 117 11.53 5.72 11.44
CA ILE A 117 10.49 5.14 12.29
C ILE A 117 11.00 3.78 12.77
N TRP A 118 11.01 3.58 14.08
CA TRP A 118 11.42 2.31 14.69
C TRP A 118 10.25 1.35 14.82
N THR A 119 10.49 0.09 14.56
CA THR A 119 9.51 -0.99 14.68
C THR A 119 10.06 -2.12 15.54
#